data_6a067f5b6f79b909633ff7e7c5e25672
#
_entry.id   6a067f5b6f79b909633ff7e7c5e25672
#
_cell.length_a   1.000
_cell.length_b   1.000
_cell.length_c   1.000
_cell.angle_alpha   90.00
_cell.angle_beta   90.00
_cell.angle_gamma   90.00
#
_symmetry.space_group_name_H-M   'P 1'
#
loop_
_entity.id
_entity.type
_entity.pdbx_description
1 polymer ?
#
loop_
_entity_poly.entity_id
_entity_poly.type
_entity_poly.pdbx_seq_one_letter_code
_entity_poly.pdbx_strand_id
1 'polypeptide(L)'
;MSVPKQFKAVVALLILGMLPHALMAFQEEPVFQGKKLSEWEALLKVDPGYDKLSEAEKEKSVRSRRAGLIALELMANSLDNRILPAMMLVLKNDPEEKLRETAALSMTRVALKMAEKSKSPSTRQFGAEALKEALEKDKSIRVKEIAASSLGKIVPESAPAIPALILAIKQKDTGLRVAAADALRRLGPEAKGAAPDLRILASDTTADIISKSFAFLALGNLKDVESIPVLLQTVQDAKMPLELRLPAANAISMMGGEAGGRIAEKLGLLLIDEGTPKDLKIAVSIALDSQESFAYPAWKPMVTALKDRDAAVRSIILHCLGNIGAKLQKDFKVVQAAVLGCVNDSALEVRLAAVETLGRWGPELSDDEVLKKVESLTKDTAKEMRETAATVLKRLKSTPSN
;
A
#
# COMPACT_ATOMS: atom_id res chain seq x y z
N MET A 1 36.15 10.66 -55.01
CA MET A 1 35.41 9.67 -54.20
C MET A 1 33.96 10.03 -54.17
N SER A 2 33.09 9.26 -54.84
CA SER A 2 31.65 9.52 -54.92
C SER A 2 30.97 9.01 -53.68
N VAL A 3 30.26 9.88 -52.94
CA VAL A 3 29.46 9.52 -51.77
C VAL A 3 28.32 8.58 -52.22
N PRO A 4 28.12 7.43 -51.58
CA PRO A 4 27.08 6.48 -51.95
C PRO A 4 25.68 7.14 -51.97
N LYS A 5 24.85 6.78 -52.97
CA LYS A 5 23.49 7.33 -53.15
C LYS A 5 22.60 7.22 -51.88
N GLN A 6 22.84 6.21 -51.05
CA GLN A 6 22.14 6.03 -49.78
C GLN A 6 22.46 7.13 -48.74
N PHE A 7 23.69 7.66 -48.75
CA PHE A 7 24.09 8.75 -47.85
C PHE A 7 23.46 10.10 -48.23
N LYS A 8 23.20 10.31 -49.51
CA LYS A 8 22.48 11.52 -50.00
C LYS A 8 21.01 11.51 -49.60
N ALA A 9 20.37 10.35 -49.55
CA ALA A 9 18.97 10.21 -49.09
C ALA A 9 18.80 10.51 -47.62
N VAL A 10 19.73 10.05 -46.77
CA VAL A 10 19.74 10.30 -45.34
C VAL A 10 20.00 11.78 -45.02
N VAL A 11 20.86 12.45 -45.75
CA VAL A 11 21.15 13.88 -45.56
C VAL A 11 19.98 14.75 -46.05
N ALA A 12 19.22 14.35 -47.10
CA ALA A 12 18.05 15.04 -47.55
C ALA A 12 16.87 14.94 -46.59
N LEU A 13 16.73 13.82 -45.88
CA LEU A 13 15.72 13.62 -44.83
C LEU A 13 16.03 14.40 -43.55
N LEU A 14 17.32 14.64 -43.23
CA LEU A 14 17.76 15.49 -42.12
C LEU A 14 17.37 16.98 -42.28
N ILE A 15 17.32 17.47 -43.53
CA ILE A 15 17.00 18.87 -43.85
C ILE A 15 15.49 19.16 -43.78
N LEU A 16 14.64 18.15 -43.87
CA LEU A 16 13.17 18.30 -43.92
C LEU A 16 12.46 18.12 -42.57
N GLY A 17 13.15 17.94 -41.44
CA GLY A 17 12.53 17.81 -40.14
C GLY A 17 11.64 16.54 -39.95
N MET A 18 11.75 15.58 -40.89
CA MET A 18 10.96 14.32 -40.85
C MET A 18 11.66 13.12 -40.21
N LEU A 19 12.70 13.37 -39.44
CA LEU A 19 13.60 12.34 -38.89
C LEU A 19 13.04 11.39 -37.82
N PRO A 20 12.04 11.74 -36.99
CA PRO A 20 11.58 10.74 -36.02
C PRO A 20 10.88 9.54 -36.68
N HIS A 21 10.21 9.73 -37.81
CA HIS A 21 9.47 8.66 -38.50
C HIS A 21 10.32 7.81 -39.47
N ALA A 22 11.35 8.39 -40.06
CA ALA A 22 12.19 7.69 -41.04
C ALA A 22 13.26 6.80 -40.42
N LEU A 23 13.73 7.11 -39.20
CA LEU A 23 14.66 6.24 -38.44
C LEU A 23 13.98 5.00 -37.84
N MET A 24 12.67 5.05 -37.56
CA MET A 24 11.89 3.87 -37.16
C MET A 24 11.73 2.83 -38.27
N ALA A 25 11.88 3.21 -39.54
CA ALA A 25 11.71 2.29 -40.69
C ALA A 25 12.85 1.28 -40.90
N PHE A 26 13.96 1.37 -40.13
CA PHE A 26 15.12 0.48 -40.23
C PHE A 26 15.35 -0.40 -38.98
N GLN A 27 14.49 -0.35 -37.98
CA GLN A 27 14.62 -1.27 -36.86
C GLN A 27 13.99 -2.60 -37.29
N GLU A 28 14.79 -3.67 -37.28
CA GLU A 28 14.27 -5.02 -37.55
C GLU A 28 13.12 -5.32 -36.59
N GLU A 29 12.03 -5.82 -37.17
CA GLU A 29 10.86 -6.15 -36.40
C GLU A 29 11.18 -7.22 -35.36
N PRO A 30 10.76 -7.04 -34.08
CA PRO A 30 11.01 -8.03 -33.05
C PRO A 30 10.48 -9.42 -33.42
N VAL A 31 11.27 -10.46 -33.13
CA VAL A 31 10.92 -11.86 -33.41
C VAL A 31 10.84 -12.65 -32.11
N PHE A 32 9.80 -13.43 -31.95
CA PHE A 32 9.60 -14.34 -30.85
C PHE A 32 9.12 -15.70 -31.36
N GLN A 33 9.79 -16.78 -30.97
CA GLN A 33 9.52 -18.15 -31.45
C GLN A 33 9.42 -18.26 -32.97
N GLY A 34 10.30 -17.57 -33.69
CA GLY A 34 10.39 -17.60 -35.14
C GLY A 34 9.31 -16.79 -35.89
N LYS A 35 8.41 -16.08 -35.18
CA LYS A 35 7.40 -15.19 -35.76
C LYS A 35 7.71 -13.75 -35.43
N LYS A 36 7.47 -12.87 -36.40
CA LYS A 36 7.57 -11.41 -36.23
C LYS A 36 6.44 -10.89 -35.39
N LEU A 37 6.60 -9.71 -34.80
CA LEU A 37 5.56 -9.03 -34.03
C LEU A 37 4.26 -8.87 -34.82
N SER A 38 4.33 -8.46 -36.09
CA SER A 38 3.18 -8.35 -36.98
C SER A 38 2.40 -9.66 -37.18
N GLU A 39 3.08 -10.80 -37.18
CA GLU A 39 2.45 -12.11 -37.27
C GLU A 39 1.71 -12.47 -35.98
N TRP A 40 2.24 -12.08 -34.82
CA TRP A 40 1.56 -12.24 -33.52
C TRP A 40 0.37 -11.28 -33.38
N GLU A 41 0.50 -10.03 -33.84
CA GLU A 41 -0.60 -9.05 -33.90
C GLU A 41 -1.73 -9.56 -34.80
N ALA A 42 -1.42 -10.20 -35.94
CA ALA A 42 -2.42 -10.76 -36.82
C ALA A 42 -3.28 -11.85 -36.14
N LEU A 43 -2.70 -12.61 -35.21
CA LEU A 43 -3.44 -13.62 -34.43
C LEU A 43 -4.45 -13.00 -33.45
N LEU A 44 -4.34 -11.72 -33.09
CA LEU A 44 -5.27 -11.06 -32.17
C LEU A 44 -6.59 -10.65 -32.86
N LYS A 45 -6.66 -10.71 -34.18
CA LYS A 45 -7.87 -10.34 -34.93
C LYS A 45 -8.98 -11.36 -34.68
N VAL A 46 -10.17 -10.83 -34.42
CA VAL A 46 -11.39 -11.63 -34.34
C VAL A 46 -11.78 -12.07 -35.74
N ASP A 47 -12.07 -13.34 -35.92
CA ASP A 47 -12.49 -13.87 -37.22
C ASP A 47 -13.78 -13.23 -37.68
N PRO A 48 -13.89 -12.85 -39.00
CA PRO A 48 -15.12 -12.36 -39.54
C PRO A 48 -16.26 -13.37 -39.33
N GLY A 49 -17.39 -12.94 -38.79
CA GLY A 49 -18.51 -13.84 -38.51
C GLY A 49 -18.31 -14.75 -37.31
N TYR A 50 -17.46 -14.37 -36.35
CA TYR A 50 -17.15 -15.12 -35.13
C TYR A 50 -18.39 -15.71 -34.44
N ASP A 51 -19.48 -14.97 -34.36
CA ASP A 51 -20.72 -15.44 -33.71
C ASP A 51 -21.37 -16.63 -34.43
N LYS A 52 -21.06 -16.84 -35.71
CA LYS A 52 -21.58 -17.93 -36.55
C LYS A 52 -20.68 -19.15 -36.59
N LEU A 53 -19.49 -19.07 -36.00
CA LEU A 53 -18.55 -20.18 -35.93
C LEU A 53 -19.10 -21.30 -35.02
N SER A 54 -18.74 -22.53 -35.35
CA SER A 54 -18.94 -23.68 -34.43
C SER A 54 -18.12 -23.48 -33.14
N GLU A 55 -18.50 -24.15 -32.06
CA GLU A 55 -17.79 -24.09 -30.78
C GLU A 55 -16.31 -24.50 -30.92
N ALA A 56 -16.00 -25.51 -31.74
CA ALA A 56 -14.61 -25.93 -31.99
C ALA A 56 -13.79 -24.84 -32.71
N GLU A 57 -14.40 -24.14 -33.68
CA GLU A 57 -13.76 -23.04 -34.40
C GLU A 57 -13.56 -21.83 -33.47
N LYS A 58 -14.56 -21.50 -32.65
CA LYS A 58 -14.43 -20.46 -31.62
C LYS A 58 -13.30 -20.77 -30.66
N GLU A 59 -13.23 -21.99 -30.15
CA GLU A 59 -12.17 -22.40 -29.24
C GLU A 59 -10.78 -22.30 -29.89
N LYS A 60 -10.64 -22.69 -31.16
CA LYS A 60 -9.39 -22.53 -31.92
C LYS A 60 -9.02 -21.06 -32.05
N SER A 61 -9.99 -20.21 -32.42
CA SER A 61 -9.79 -18.75 -32.55
C SER A 61 -9.38 -18.12 -31.21
N VAL A 62 -10.04 -18.48 -30.11
CA VAL A 62 -9.69 -18.04 -28.74
C VAL A 62 -8.27 -18.45 -28.36
N ARG A 63 -7.87 -19.69 -28.65
CA ARG A 63 -6.50 -20.16 -28.38
C ARG A 63 -5.46 -19.35 -29.16
N SER A 64 -5.74 -19.04 -30.43
CA SER A 64 -4.85 -18.22 -31.27
C SER A 64 -4.68 -16.82 -30.71
N ARG A 65 -5.78 -16.11 -30.38
CA ARG A 65 -5.75 -14.79 -29.79
C ARG A 65 -5.04 -14.74 -28.45
N ARG A 66 -5.28 -15.79 -27.61
CA ARG A 66 -4.56 -15.93 -26.33
C ARG A 66 -3.06 -16.11 -26.52
N ALA A 67 -2.65 -16.93 -27.50
CA ALA A 67 -1.23 -17.10 -27.84
C ALA A 67 -0.60 -15.79 -28.30
N GLY A 68 -1.31 -15.00 -29.12
CA GLY A 68 -0.88 -13.67 -29.53
C GLY A 68 -0.66 -12.76 -28.32
N LEU A 69 -1.61 -12.66 -27.37
CA LEU A 69 -1.48 -11.84 -26.16
C LEU A 69 -0.25 -12.25 -25.34
N ILE A 70 -0.03 -13.54 -25.15
CA ILE A 70 1.12 -14.06 -24.38
C ILE A 70 2.43 -13.72 -25.11
N ALA A 71 2.48 -13.87 -26.42
CA ALA A 71 3.66 -13.53 -27.22
C ALA A 71 3.99 -12.04 -27.09
N LEU A 72 3.00 -11.14 -27.23
CA LEU A 72 3.19 -9.72 -27.05
C LEU A 72 3.71 -9.37 -25.64
N GLU A 73 3.19 -10.02 -24.61
CA GLU A 73 3.67 -9.84 -23.23
C GLU A 73 5.16 -10.23 -23.10
N LEU A 74 5.55 -11.36 -23.67
CA LEU A 74 6.94 -11.82 -23.66
C LEU A 74 7.87 -10.93 -24.48
N MET A 75 7.34 -10.29 -25.53
CA MET A 75 8.06 -9.35 -26.37
C MET A 75 8.17 -7.93 -25.78
N ALA A 76 7.62 -7.65 -24.60
CA ALA A 76 7.67 -6.33 -23.95
C ALA A 76 9.10 -5.76 -23.81
N ASN A 77 10.12 -6.62 -23.77
CA ASN A 77 11.52 -6.19 -23.72
C ASN A 77 12.02 -5.51 -25.01
N SER A 78 11.34 -5.69 -26.14
CA SER A 78 11.69 -5.04 -27.40
C SER A 78 11.38 -3.54 -27.40
N LEU A 79 10.54 -3.09 -26.47
CA LEU A 79 10.03 -1.71 -26.38
C LEU A 79 9.30 -1.24 -27.63
N ASP A 80 8.79 -2.17 -28.47
CA ASP A 80 8.02 -1.82 -29.64
C ASP A 80 6.69 -1.16 -29.23
N ASN A 81 6.44 0.03 -29.76
CA ASN A 81 5.28 0.86 -29.38
C ASN A 81 3.94 0.31 -29.86
N ARG A 82 3.92 -0.72 -30.72
CA ARG A 82 2.70 -1.39 -31.20
C ARG A 82 2.12 -2.36 -30.18
N ILE A 83 2.92 -2.86 -29.23
CA ILE A 83 2.50 -3.92 -28.29
C ILE A 83 1.29 -3.49 -27.45
N LEU A 84 1.37 -2.35 -26.76
CA LEU A 84 0.25 -1.87 -25.93
C LEU A 84 -1.00 -1.51 -26.73
N PRO A 85 -0.93 -0.82 -27.86
CA PRO A 85 -2.09 -0.59 -28.74
C PRO A 85 -2.77 -1.87 -29.22
N ALA A 86 -2.00 -2.89 -29.59
CA ALA A 86 -2.57 -4.18 -29.99
C ALA A 86 -3.32 -4.87 -28.84
N MET A 87 -2.76 -4.86 -27.65
CA MET A 87 -3.42 -5.39 -26.43
C MET A 87 -4.68 -4.60 -26.07
N MET A 88 -4.66 -3.27 -26.22
CA MET A 88 -5.82 -2.41 -25.97
C MET A 88 -6.99 -2.74 -26.91
N LEU A 89 -6.72 -3.05 -28.16
CA LEU A 89 -7.77 -3.45 -29.11
C LEU A 89 -8.48 -4.74 -28.66
N VAL A 90 -7.73 -5.71 -28.11
CA VAL A 90 -8.32 -6.93 -27.54
C VAL A 90 -9.12 -6.60 -26.28
N LEU A 91 -8.56 -5.81 -25.37
CA LEU A 91 -9.24 -5.40 -24.14
C LEU A 91 -10.59 -4.72 -24.44
N LYS A 92 -10.63 -3.89 -25.47
CA LYS A 92 -11.82 -3.09 -25.82
C LYS A 92 -12.87 -3.85 -26.62
N ASN A 93 -12.44 -4.68 -27.58
CA ASN A 93 -13.31 -5.15 -28.64
C ASN A 93 -13.48 -6.66 -28.70
N ASP A 94 -12.69 -7.47 -27.98
CA ASP A 94 -12.81 -8.91 -28.08
C ASP A 94 -14.18 -9.40 -27.56
N PRO A 95 -14.91 -10.23 -28.30
CA PRO A 95 -16.19 -10.77 -27.82
C PRO A 95 -16.05 -11.62 -26.56
N GLU A 96 -14.89 -12.28 -26.40
CA GLU A 96 -14.64 -13.19 -25.30
C GLU A 96 -14.17 -12.47 -24.03
N GLU A 97 -14.98 -12.56 -22.99
CA GLU A 97 -14.66 -11.99 -21.67
C GLU A 97 -13.27 -12.42 -21.17
N LYS A 98 -12.96 -13.72 -21.26
CA LYS A 98 -11.67 -14.27 -20.83
C LYS A 98 -10.45 -13.70 -21.55
N LEU A 99 -10.59 -13.28 -22.79
CA LEU A 99 -9.53 -12.61 -23.53
C LEU A 99 -9.39 -11.15 -23.11
N ARG A 100 -10.50 -10.46 -22.85
CA ARG A 100 -10.46 -9.10 -22.28
C ARG A 100 -9.82 -9.09 -20.87
N GLU A 101 -10.17 -10.08 -20.01
CA GLU A 101 -9.49 -10.27 -18.71
C GLU A 101 -7.98 -10.46 -18.89
N THR A 102 -7.59 -11.35 -19.79
CA THR A 102 -6.18 -11.64 -20.08
C THR A 102 -5.47 -10.39 -20.59
N ALA A 103 -6.10 -9.65 -21.51
CA ALA A 103 -5.55 -8.41 -22.06
C ALA A 103 -5.31 -7.35 -20.97
N ALA A 104 -6.25 -7.17 -20.03
CA ALA A 104 -6.11 -6.24 -18.92
C ALA A 104 -4.91 -6.59 -18.01
N LEU A 105 -4.76 -7.88 -17.67
CA LEU A 105 -3.65 -8.37 -16.84
C LEU A 105 -2.29 -8.24 -17.55
N SER A 106 -2.23 -8.68 -18.81
CA SER A 106 -0.99 -8.64 -19.60
C SER A 106 -0.57 -7.21 -19.89
N MET A 107 -1.51 -6.32 -20.23
CA MET A 107 -1.24 -4.90 -20.45
C MET A 107 -0.62 -4.25 -19.22
N THR A 108 -1.12 -4.56 -18.03
CA THR A 108 -0.54 -4.05 -16.78
C THR A 108 0.93 -4.44 -16.65
N ARG A 109 1.25 -5.72 -16.84
CA ARG A 109 2.64 -6.23 -16.75
C ARG A 109 3.54 -5.62 -17.82
N VAL A 110 3.03 -5.51 -19.03
CA VAL A 110 3.76 -4.91 -20.17
C VAL A 110 4.03 -3.44 -19.92
N ALA A 111 3.03 -2.65 -19.52
CA ALA A 111 3.18 -1.22 -19.25
C ALA A 111 4.23 -0.96 -18.16
N LEU A 112 4.22 -1.73 -17.07
CA LEU A 112 5.21 -1.63 -16.00
C LEU A 112 6.62 -2.01 -16.48
N LYS A 113 6.74 -3.13 -17.18
CA LYS A 113 8.03 -3.65 -17.67
C LYS A 113 8.65 -2.72 -18.71
N MET A 114 7.86 -2.22 -19.67
CA MET A 114 8.34 -1.29 -20.68
C MET A 114 8.75 0.05 -20.06
N ALA A 115 7.99 0.56 -19.08
CA ALA A 115 8.32 1.81 -18.40
C ALA A 115 9.60 1.69 -17.57
N GLU A 116 9.81 0.57 -16.89
CA GLU A 116 11.05 0.31 -16.15
C GLU A 116 12.26 0.35 -17.08
N LYS A 117 12.15 -0.30 -18.23
CA LYS A 117 13.26 -0.43 -19.19
C LYS A 117 13.52 0.85 -20.00
N SER A 118 12.46 1.53 -20.45
CA SER A 118 12.55 2.78 -21.22
C SER A 118 12.79 4.01 -20.35
N LYS A 119 12.60 3.89 -19.01
CA LYS A 119 12.58 5.01 -18.05
C LYS A 119 11.58 6.11 -18.44
N SER A 120 10.54 5.75 -19.20
CA SER A 120 9.50 6.68 -19.66
C SER A 120 8.16 6.39 -18.98
N PRO A 121 7.47 7.39 -18.43
CA PRO A 121 6.14 7.22 -17.87
C PRO A 121 5.05 7.00 -18.93
N SER A 122 5.30 7.32 -20.20
CA SER A 122 4.30 7.29 -21.28
C SER A 122 3.64 5.91 -21.46
N THR A 123 4.39 4.83 -21.29
CA THR A 123 3.87 3.47 -21.41
C THR A 123 2.91 3.14 -20.25
N ARG A 124 3.20 3.62 -19.02
CA ARG A 124 2.29 3.49 -17.88
C ARG A 124 1.03 4.34 -18.07
N GLN A 125 1.18 5.56 -18.55
CA GLN A 125 0.05 6.42 -18.87
C GLN A 125 -0.89 5.78 -19.90
N PHE A 126 -0.33 5.22 -20.98
CA PHE A 126 -1.12 4.50 -21.99
C PHE A 126 -1.87 3.31 -21.39
N GLY A 127 -1.19 2.48 -20.59
CA GLY A 127 -1.79 1.34 -19.90
C GLY A 127 -2.90 1.77 -18.94
N ALA A 128 -2.67 2.83 -18.17
CA ALA A 128 -3.64 3.38 -17.23
C ALA A 128 -4.90 3.91 -17.94
N GLU A 129 -4.75 4.62 -19.07
CA GLU A 129 -5.89 5.15 -19.83
C GLU A 129 -6.74 4.02 -20.42
N ALA A 130 -6.12 2.99 -21.01
CA ALA A 130 -6.83 1.83 -21.54
C ALA A 130 -7.58 1.05 -20.44
N LEU A 131 -6.98 0.86 -19.26
CA LEU A 131 -7.61 0.22 -18.13
C LEU A 131 -8.74 1.07 -17.53
N LYS A 132 -8.57 2.39 -17.49
CA LYS A 132 -9.65 3.30 -17.09
C LYS A 132 -10.85 3.16 -18.03
N GLU A 133 -10.64 3.16 -19.35
CA GLU A 133 -11.73 2.95 -20.32
C GLU A 133 -12.43 1.60 -20.09
N ALA A 134 -11.68 0.53 -19.81
CA ALA A 134 -12.24 -0.77 -19.48
C ALA A 134 -13.07 -0.75 -18.18
N LEU A 135 -12.57 -0.08 -17.13
CA LEU A 135 -13.32 0.11 -15.89
C LEU A 135 -14.65 0.83 -16.10
N GLU A 136 -14.64 1.86 -16.93
CA GLU A 136 -15.85 2.65 -17.21
C GLU A 136 -16.85 1.91 -18.09
N LYS A 137 -16.40 1.25 -19.17
CA LYS A 137 -17.23 0.85 -20.29
C LYS A 137 -17.41 -0.65 -20.49
N ASP A 138 -16.53 -1.52 -19.93
CA ASP A 138 -16.68 -2.95 -20.18
C ASP A 138 -18.01 -3.47 -19.61
N LYS A 139 -18.61 -4.41 -20.34
CA LYS A 139 -19.88 -5.05 -19.92
C LYS A 139 -19.70 -6.07 -18.79
N SER A 140 -18.48 -6.61 -18.62
CA SER A 140 -18.16 -7.60 -17.61
C SER A 140 -17.68 -6.94 -16.32
N ILE A 141 -18.33 -7.28 -15.22
CA ILE A 141 -17.91 -6.89 -13.87
C ILE A 141 -16.51 -7.43 -13.58
N ARG A 142 -16.19 -8.63 -14.04
CA ARG A 142 -14.89 -9.25 -13.83
C ARG A 142 -13.76 -8.49 -14.53
N VAL A 143 -13.99 -8.03 -15.76
CA VAL A 143 -13.01 -7.18 -16.48
C VAL A 143 -12.84 -5.83 -15.75
N LYS A 144 -13.94 -5.23 -15.27
CA LYS A 144 -13.88 -3.99 -14.47
C LYS A 144 -13.10 -4.17 -13.18
N GLU A 145 -13.31 -5.27 -12.46
CA GLU A 145 -12.56 -5.62 -11.25
C GLU A 145 -11.05 -5.72 -11.53
N ILE A 146 -10.68 -6.44 -12.59
CA ILE A 146 -9.28 -6.58 -13.01
C ILE A 146 -8.70 -5.23 -13.41
N ALA A 147 -9.44 -4.42 -14.14
CA ALA A 147 -9.01 -3.08 -14.54
C ALA A 147 -8.77 -2.17 -13.31
N ALA A 148 -9.69 -2.16 -12.33
CA ALA A 148 -9.53 -1.41 -11.09
C ALA A 148 -8.28 -1.88 -10.31
N SER A 149 -8.11 -3.19 -10.12
CA SER A 149 -6.92 -3.76 -9.46
C SER A 149 -5.62 -3.41 -10.19
N SER A 150 -5.66 -3.40 -11.53
CA SER A 150 -4.52 -3.07 -12.39
C SER A 150 -4.14 -1.59 -12.29
N LEU A 151 -5.12 -0.70 -12.25
CA LEU A 151 -4.90 0.73 -12.02
C LEU A 151 -4.18 0.99 -10.70
N GLY A 152 -4.52 0.25 -9.65
CA GLY A 152 -3.80 0.33 -8.36
C GLY A 152 -2.33 -0.12 -8.41
N LYS A 153 -1.87 -0.76 -9.49
CA LYS A 153 -0.48 -1.16 -9.70
C LYS A 153 0.31 -0.15 -10.56
N ILE A 154 -0.40 0.66 -11.36
CA ILE A 154 0.19 1.66 -12.28
C ILE A 154 0.13 3.05 -11.64
N VAL A 155 0.63 3.19 -10.44
CA VAL A 155 0.67 4.46 -9.73
C VAL A 155 2.01 5.16 -9.94
N PRO A 156 2.06 6.50 -10.03
CA PRO A 156 0.96 7.47 -9.92
C PRO A 156 0.16 7.70 -11.21
N GLU A 157 0.57 7.13 -12.35
CA GLU A 157 0.03 7.44 -13.68
C GLU A 157 -1.47 7.12 -13.83
N SER A 158 -2.03 6.31 -12.93
CA SER A 158 -3.47 6.01 -12.88
C SER A 158 -4.33 7.05 -12.16
N ALA A 159 -3.75 8.14 -11.64
CA ALA A 159 -4.50 9.21 -10.97
C ALA A 159 -5.71 9.75 -11.79
N PRO A 160 -5.66 9.88 -13.14
CA PRO A 160 -6.82 10.26 -13.94
C PRO A 160 -7.99 9.28 -13.88
N ALA A 161 -7.80 8.06 -13.35
CA ALA A 161 -8.88 7.08 -13.17
C ALA A 161 -9.61 7.21 -11.82
N ILE A 162 -9.20 8.11 -10.93
CA ILE A 162 -9.83 8.31 -9.62
C ILE A 162 -11.35 8.47 -9.71
N PRO A 163 -11.92 9.30 -10.62
CA PRO A 163 -13.39 9.40 -10.74
C PRO A 163 -14.07 8.07 -11.09
N ALA A 164 -13.47 7.27 -11.96
CA ALA A 164 -13.99 5.95 -12.31
C ALA A 164 -13.90 4.97 -11.13
N LEU A 165 -12.82 5.01 -10.35
CA LEU A 165 -12.65 4.21 -9.14
C LEU A 165 -13.67 4.60 -8.05
N ILE A 166 -13.98 5.89 -7.89
CA ILE A 166 -15.03 6.39 -7.00
C ILE A 166 -16.41 5.85 -7.43
N LEU A 167 -16.71 5.79 -8.71
CA LEU A 167 -17.94 5.17 -9.20
C LEU A 167 -17.95 3.66 -8.94
N ALA A 168 -16.80 3.00 -9.03
CA ALA A 168 -16.66 1.57 -8.81
C ALA A 168 -16.91 1.17 -7.35
N ILE A 169 -16.46 1.95 -6.34
CA ILE A 169 -16.74 1.65 -4.93
C ILE A 169 -18.24 1.77 -4.56
N LYS A 170 -19.04 2.43 -5.39
CA LYS A 170 -20.50 2.58 -5.22
C LYS A 170 -21.31 1.40 -5.82
N GLN A 171 -20.64 0.50 -6.55
CA GLN A 171 -21.30 -0.66 -7.15
C GLN A 171 -21.65 -1.72 -6.07
N LYS A 172 -22.58 -2.63 -6.40
CA LYS A 172 -22.98 -3.69 -5.47
C LYS A 172 -21.99 -4.87 -5.42
N ASP A 173 -21.19 -5.04 -6.46
CA ASP A 173 -20.26 -6.14 -6.54
C ASP A 173 -19.08 -5.95 -5.56
N THR A 174 -18.88 -6.95 -4.70
CA THR A 174 -17.83 -6.92 -3.67
C THR A 174 -16.42 -6.90 -4.27
N GLY A 175 -16.16 -7.70 -5.30
CA GLY A 175 -14.84 -7.77 -5.95
C GLY A 175 -14.45 -6.43 -6.55
N LEU A 176 -15.38 -5.79 -7.25
CA LEU A 176 -15.15 -4.48 -7.84
C LEU A 176 -14.95 -3.40 -6.77
N ARG A 177 -15.76 -3.38 -5.70
CA ARG A 177 -15.57 -2.43 -4.59
C ARG A 177 -14.20 -2.57 -3.94
N VAL A 178 -13.81 -3.79 -3.63
CA VAL A 178 -12.50 -4.12 -3.02
C VAL A 178 -11.36 -3.68 -3.92
N ALA A 179 -11.41 -4.04 -5.20
CA ALA A 179 -10.37 -3.67 -6.17
C ALA A 179 -10.23 -2.15 -6.31
N ALA A 180 -11.36 -1.43 -6.35
CA ALA A 180 -11.38 0.03 -6.47
C ALA A 180 -10.89 0.71 -5.18
N ALA A 181 -11.31 0.24 -4.00
CA ALA A 181 -10.85 0.78 -2.72
C ALA A 181 -9.34 0.54 -2.51
N ASP A 182 -8.81 -0.64 -2.89
CA ASP A 182 -7.37 -0.90 -2.85
C ASP A 182 -6.59 -0.03 -3.84
N ALA A 183 -7.12 0.21 -5.03
CA ALA A 183 -6.52 1.12 -6.01
C ALA A 183 -6.45 2.55 -5.47
N LEU A 184 -7.52 3.08 -4.89
CA LEU A 184 -7.56 4.40 -4.25
C LEU A 184 -6.58 4.48 -3.08
N ARG A 185 -6.48 3.43 -2.26
CA ARG A 185 -5.48 3.33 -1.19
C ARG A 185 -4.06 3.42 -1.73
N ARG A 186 -3.74 2.72 -2.81
CA ARG A 186 -2.40 2.73 -3.43
C ARG A 186 -2.04 4.05 -4.10
N LEU A 187 -3.03 4.76 -4.64
CA LEU A 187 -2.86 6.12 -5.15
C LEU A 187 -2.52 7.12 -4.04
N GLY A 188 -2.86 6.80 -2.80
CA GLY A 188 -2.47 7.61 -1.65
C GLY A 188 -3.01 9.04 -1.75
N PRO A 189 -2.18 10.07 -1.45
CA PRO A 189 -2.63 11.46 -1.38
C PRO A 189 -3.36 11.97 -2.64
N GLU A 190 -3.03 11.46 -3.82
CA GLU A 190 -3.69 11.81 -5.08
C GLU A 190 -5.20 11.48 -5.05
N ALA A 191 -5.58 10.42 -4.33
CA ALA A 191 -6.96 9.98 -4.19
C ALA A 191 -7.73 10.68 -3.05
N LYS A 192 -7.21 11.77 -2.47
CA LYS A 192 -7.85 12.47 -1.33
C LYS A 192 -9.30 12.87 -1.61
N GLY A 193 -9.64 13.19 -2.85
CA GLY A 193 -11.02 13.46 -3.28
C GLY A 193 -12.00 12.29 -3.13
N ALA A 194 -11.51 11.05 -2.96
CA ALA A 194 -12.34 9.87 -2.75
C ALA A 194 -12.78 9.68 -1.27
N ALA A 195 -12.20 10.42 -0.33
CA ALA A 195 -12.46 10.24 1.10
C ALA A 195 -13.95 10.31 1.49
N PRO A 196 -14.77 11.26 0.98
CA PRO A 196 -16.19 11.28 1.30
C PRO A 196 -16.92 9.99 0.92
N ASP A 197 -16.67 9.45 -0.26
CA ASP A 197 -17.32 8.22 -0.73
C ASP A 197 -16.79 6.98 0.00
N LEU A 198 -15.53 6.95 0.35
CA LEU A 198 -14.95 5.91 1.20
C LEU A 198 -15.55 5.93 2.61
N ARG A 199 -15.85 7.11 3.19
CA ARG A 199 -16.56 7.22 4.48
C ARG A 199 -17.99 6.68 4.40
N ILE A 200 -18.67 6.94 3.27
CA ILE A 200 -20.00 6.35 3.04
C ILE A 200 -19.92 4.82 3.04
N LEU A 201 -18.98 4.24 2.28
CA LEU A 201 -18.76 2.79 2.24
C LEU A 201 -18.36 2.23 3.62
N ALA A 202 -17.50 2.93 4.35
CA ALA A 202 -17.07 2.58 5.70
C ALA A 202 -18.23 2.51 6.71
N SER A 203 -19.22 3.40 6.56
CA SER A 203 -20.37 3.52 7.44
C SER A 203 -21.57 2.67 6.98
N ASP A 204 -21.55 2.12 5.77
CA ASP A 204 -22.68 1.35 5.23
C ASP A 204 -22.85 0.03 5.99
N THR A 205 -23.98 -0.12 6.67
CA THR A 205 -24.30 -1.34 7.44
C THR A 205 -24.62 -2.55 6.57
N THR A 206 -24.91 -2.32 5.29
CA THR A 206 -25.23 -3.37 4.31
C THR A 206 -24.03 -3.83 3.50
N ALA A 207 -22.91 -3.08 3.54
CA ALA A 207 -21.70 -3.43 2.85
C ALA A 207 -21.00 -4.62 3.51
N ASP A 208 -20.37 -5.46 2.69
CA ASP A 208 -19.61 -6.61 3.16
C ASP A 208 -18.35 -6.21 3.94
N ILE A 209 -17.90 -7.13 4.80
CA ILE A 209 -16.76 -6.92 5.69
C ILE A 209 -15.50 -6.54 4.91
N ILE A 210 -15.24 -7.18 3.77
CA ILE A 210 -14.01 -6.99 3.01
C ILE A 210 -13.98 -5.59 2.40
N SER A 211 -15.06 -5.16 1.76
CA SER A 211 -15.16 -3.80 1.19
C SER A 211 -14.99 -2.72 2.26
N LYS A 212 -15.60 -2.88 3.44
CA LYS A 212 -15.44 -1.95 4.57
C LYS A 212 -14.01 -1.92 5.08
N SER A 213 -13.36 -3.07 5.20
CA SER A 213 -11.96 -3.16 5.63
C SER A 213 -11.01 -2.40 4.69
N PHE A 214 -11.21 -2.54 3.38
CA PHE A 214 -10.42 -1.79 2.40
C PHE A 214 -10.74 -0.29 2.42
N ALA A 215 -11.99 0.10 2.66
CA ALA A 215 -12.36 1.50 2.85
C ALA A 215 -11.67 2.11 4.08
N PHE A 216 -11.62 1.40 5.22
CA PHE A 216 -10.88 1.84 6.41
C PHE A 216 -9.40 2.04 6.10
N LEU A 217 -8.75 1.05 5.49
CA LEU A 217 -7.32 1.15 5.15
C LEU A 217 -7.03 2.27 4.14
N ALA A 218 -7.95 2.50 3.18
CA ALA A 218 -7.84 3.62 2.25
C ALA A 218 -7.94 4.96 3.00
N LEU A 219 -8.92 5.14 3.87
CA LEU A 219 -9.09 6.34 4.69
C LEU A 219 -7.88 6.60 5.60
N GLY A 220 -7.30 5.54 6.19
CA GLY A 220 -6.06 5.63 6.97
C GLY A 220 -4.88 6.13 6.14
N ASN A 221 -4.70 5.58 4.94
CA ASN A 221 -3.60 5.97 4.04
C ASN A 221 -3.78 7.40 3.50
N LEU A 222 -5.03 7.84 3.28
CA LEU A 222 -5.36 9.23 2.91
C LEU A 222 -5.23 10.21 4.07
N LYS A 223 -5.01 9.70 5.29
CA LYS A 223 -5.01 10.47 6.54
C LYS A 223 -6.28 11.29 6.72
N ASP A 224 -7.42 10.69 6.42
CA ASP A 224 -8.73 11.35 6.48
C ASP A 224 -9.24 11.44 7.92
N VAL A 225 -8.95 12.54 8.58
CA VAL A 225 -9.33 12.77 10.00
C VAL A 225 -10.84 12.80 10.23
N GLU A 226 -11.64 13.07 9.20
CA GLU A 226 -13.10 13.04 9.31
C GLU A 226 -13.66 11.62 9.45
N SER A 227 -12.88 10.59 9.10
CA SER A 227 -13.25 9.19 9.30
C SER A 227 -12.98 8.66 10.73
N ILE A 228 -12.27 9.42 11.57
CA ILE A 228 -11.94 9.00 12.94
C ILE A 228 -13.15 8.54 13.74
N PRO A 229 -14.31 9.23 13.73
CA PRO A 229 -15.47 8.78 14.49
C PRO A 229 -15.93 7.37 14.13
N VAL A 230 -16.05 7.05 12.84
CA VAL A 230 -16.49 5.70 12.39
C VAL A 230 -15.44 4.64 12.68
N LEU A 231 -14.14 4.96 12.50
CA LEU A 231 -13.05 4.05 12.81
C LEU A 231 -13.02 3.73 14.31
N LEU A 232 -13.05 4.75 15.15
CA LEU A 232 -13.02 4.58 16.60
C LEU A 232 -14.25 3.82 17.13
N GLN A 233 -15.44 4.15 16.61
CA GLN A 233 -16.65 3.40 16.94
C GLN A 233 -16.52 1.93 16.58
N THR A 234 -15.98 1.63 15.39
CA THR A 234 -15.77 0.24 14.94
C THR A 234 -14.77 -0.49 15.84
N VAL A 235 -13.66 0.16 16.23
CA VAL A 235 -12.65 -0.45 17.13
C VAL A 235 -13.26 -0.75 18.51
N GLN A 236 -14.08 0.16 19.04
CA GLN A 236 -14.65 0.05 20.40
C GLN A 236 -15.84 -0.91 20.48
N ASP A 237 -16.60 -1.11 19.41
CA ASP A 237 -17.79 -1.94 19.45
C ASP A 237 -17.43 -3.43 19.50
N ALA A 238 -17.58 -4.04 20.67
CA ALA A 238 -17.32 -5.46 20.89
C ALA A 238 -18.22 -6.39 20.05
N LYS A 239 -19.35 -5.90 19.50
CA LYS A 239 -20.24 -6.66 18.62
C LYS A 239 -19.71 -6.72 17.18
N MET A 240 -18.82 -5.80 16.80
CA MET A 240 -18.18 -5.83 15.48
C MET A 240 -17.18 -6.98 15.40
N PRO A 241 -17.15 -7.71 14.26
CA PRO A 241 -16.18 -8.78 14.06
C PRO A 241 -14.75 -8.24 14.09
N LEU A 242 -13.81 -9.08 14.54
CA LEU A 242 -12.40 -8.70 14.64
C LEU A 242 -11.81 -8.31 13.29
N GLU A 243 -12.32 -8.91 12.21
CA GLU A 243 -11.96 -8.63 10.81
C GLU A 243 -12.29 -7.19 10.37
N LEU A 244 -13.13 -6.46 11.11
CA LEU A 244 -13.35 -5.02 10.91
C LEU A 244 -12.61 -4.17 11.94
N ARG A 245 -12.54 -4.63 13.19
CA ARG A 245 -11.91 -3.87 14.27
C ARG A 245 -10.40 -3.71 14.05
N LEU A 246 -9.72 -4.74 13.53
CA LEU A 246 -8.29 -4.68 13.22
C LEU A 246 -7.97 -3.70 12.08
N PRO A 247 -8.62 -3.74 10.90
CA PRO A 247 -8.40 -2.73 9.86
C PRO A 247 -8.72 -1.31 10.31
N ALA A 248 -9.73 -1.11 11.17
CA ALA A 248 -10.05 0.20 11.71
C ALA A 248 -8.94 0.72 12.64
N ALA A 249 -8.39 -0.12 13.52
CA ALA A 249 -7.24 0.24 14.36
C ALA A 249 -5.99 0.54 13.52
N ASN A 250 -5.73 -0.27 12.49
CA ASN A 250 -4.63 -0.03 11.55
C ASN A 250 -4.78 1.28 10.78
N ALA A 251 -6.02 1.62 10.37
CA ALA A 251 -6.28 2.90 9.71
C ALA A 251 -5.97 4.08 10.63
N ILE A 252 -6.34 4.00 11.91
CA ILE A 252 -5.97 5.01 12.92
C ILE A 252 -4.44 5.10 13.06
N SER A 253 -3.74 3.97 13.10
CA SER A 253 -2.27 3.94 13.14
C SER A 253 -1.64 4.66 11.94
N MET A 254 -2.16 4.44 10.73
CA MET A 254 -1.67 5.07 9.50
C MET A 254 -1.84 6.59 9.50
N MET A 255 -2.83 7.11 10.23
CA MET A 255 -3.04 8.58 10.38
C MET A 255 -1.97 9.22 11.26
N GLY A 256 -1.39 8.47 12.19
CA GLY A 256 -0.40 9.00 13.12
C GLY A 256 -0.95 10.13 13.97
N GLY A 257 -0.09 11.09 14.33
CA GLY A 257 -0.45 12.23 15.16
C GLY A 257 -1.60 13.11 14.63
N GLU A 258 -1.94 13.00 13.34
CA GLU A 258 -3.08 13.72 12.76
C GLU A 258 -4.43 13.26 13.35
N ALA A 259 -4.52 12.03 13.84
CA ALA A 259 -5.69 11.56 14.56
C ALA A 259 -5.92 12.30 15.90
N GLY A 260 -4.86 12.88 16.45
CA GLY A 260 -4.90 13.73 17.64
C GLY A 260 -5.14 13.02 18.95
N GLY A 261 -4.83 13.70 20.07
CA GLY A 261 -4.93 13.13 21.42
C GLY A 261 -6.36 12.76 21.87
N ARG A 262 -7.40 13.23 21.18
CA ARG A 262 -8.80 12.98 21.54
C ARG A 262 -9.19 11.48 21.51
N ILE A 263 -8.50 10.69 20.70
CA ILE A 263 -8.76 9.26 20.58
C ILE A 263 -7.89 8.42 21.50
N ALA A 264 -6.76 8.96 21.96
CA ALA A 264 -5.77 8.21 22.72
C ALA A 264 -6.36 7.62 24.01
N GLU A 265 -7.11 8.40 24.79
CA GLU A 265 -7.77 7.91 26.01
C GLU A 265 -8.74 6.76 25.71
N LYS A 266 -9.54 6.90 24.64
CA LYS A 266 -10.51 5.86 24.24
C LYS A 266 -9.84 4.58 23.76
N LEU A 267 -8.74 4.69 23.04
CA LEU A 267 -7.91 3.54 22.66
C LEU A 267 -7.25 2.91 23.87
N GLY A 268 -6.74 3.74 24.79
CA GLY A 268 -6.13 3.27 26.04
C GLY A 268 -7.07 2.39 26.88
N LEU A 269 -8.37 2.70 26.94
CA LEU A 269 -9.34 1.89 27.65
C LEU A 269 -9.44 0.45 27.12
N LEU A 270 -9.25 0.26 25.82
CA LEU A 270 -9.25 -1.09 25.21
C LEU A 270 -8.05 -1.94 25.64
N LEU A 271 -6.95 -1.32 26.07
CA LEU A 271 -5.77 -2.06 26.58
C LEU A 271 -6.06 -2.76 27.90
N ILE A 272 -6.89 -2.13 28.74
CA ILE A 272 -7.17 -2.61 30.10
C ILE A 272 -8.49 -3.39 30.18
N ASP A 273 -9.27 -3.42 29.11
CA ASP A 273 -10.47 -4.22 29.03
C ASP A 273 -10.13 -5.69 28.81
N GLU A 274 -10.57 -6.56 29.74
CA GLU A 274 -10.31 -8.01 29.70
C GLU A 274 -10.99 -8.70 28.51
N GLY A 275 -12.09 -8.13 27.99
CA GLY A 275 -12.84 -8.64 26.83
C GLY A 275 -12.16 -8.29 25.50
N THR A 276 -11.17 -7.41 25.48
CA THR A 276 -10.48 -7.04 24.25
C THR A 276 -9.53 -8.16 23.80
N PRO A 277 -9.71 -8.71 22.56
CA PRO A 277 -8.83 -9.75 22.03
C PRO A 277 -7.38 -9.28 21.96
N LYS A 278 -6.43 -10.22 22.15
CA LYS A 278 -4.98 -9.96 22.12
C LYS A 278 -4.55 -9.19 20.85
N ASP A 279 -4.95 -9.67 19.67
CA ASP A 279 -4.55 -9.07 18.41
C ASP A 279 -5.05 -7.62 18.29
N LEU A 280 -6.22 -7.33 18.83
CA LEU A 280 -6.74 -5.97 18.89
C LEU A 280 -5.97 -5.10 19.90
N LYS A 281 -5.58 -5.64 21.05
CA LYS A 281 -4.71 -4.92 22.00
C LYS A 281 -3.38 -4.54 21.35
N ILE A 282 -2.76 -5.44 20.58
CA ILE A 282 -1.54 -5.17 19.81
C ILE A 282 -1.79 -4.06 18.79
N ALA A 283 -2.85 -4.15 17.98
CA ALA A 283 -3.18 -3.14 16.97
C ALA A 283 -3.46 -1.77 17.60
N VAL A 284 -4.17 -1.73 18.73
CA VAL A 284 -4.41 -0.50 19.51
C VAL A 284 -3.11 0.06 20.10
N SER A 285 -2.22 -0.79 20.60
CA SER A 285 -0.89 -0.35 21.09
C SER A 285 -0.08 0.30 19.97
N ILE A 286 -0.07 -0.29 18.77
CA ILE A 286 0.59 0.29 17.58
C ILE A 286 -0.08 1.61 17.19
N ALA A 287 -1.42 1.69 17.25
CA ALA A 287 -2.14 2.91 16.95
C ALA A 287 -1.81 4.04 17.95
N LEU A 288 -1.63 3.72 19.23
CA LEU A 288 -1.18 4.68 20.23
C LEU A 288 0.29 5.08 20.03
N ASP A 289 1.17 4.15 19.70
CA ASP A 289 2.58 4.46 19.42
C ASP A 289 2.72 5.44 18.24
N SER A 290 1.94 5.24 17.18
CA SER A 290 1.91 6.11 16.01
C SER A 290 1.42 7.54 16.30
N GLN A 291 0.69 7.76 17.40
CA GLN A 291 0.29 9.10 17.85
C GLN A 291 1.44 9.90 18.47
N GLU A 292 2.58 9.28 18.75
CA GLU A 292 3.73 9.90 19.38
C GLU A 292 3.34 10.65 20.67
N SER A 293 3.72 11.92 20.80
CA SER A 293 3.40 12.71 22.00
C SER A 293 1.89 13.00 22.21
N PHE A 294 1.06 12.85 21.17
CA PHE A 294 -0.40 12.96 21.28
C PHE A 294 -1.06 11.81 22.03
N ALA A 295 -0.34 10.68 22.23
CA ALA A 295 -0.82 9.56 23.04
C ALA A 295 -0.87 9.89 24.55
N TYR A 296 -0.36 11.05 24.98
CA TYR A 296 -0.31 11.44 26.40
C TYR A 296 -1.61 11.20 27.19
N PRO A 297 -2.84 11.49 26.69
CA PRO A 297 -4.07 11.27 27.46
C PRO A 297 -4.30 9.81 27.88
N ALA A 298 -3.64 8.85 27.21
CA ALA A 298 -3.74 7.41 27.52
C ALA A 298 -2.70 6.92 28.54
N TRP A 299 -1.89 7.79 29.16
CA TRP A 299 -0.77 7.33 30.02
C TRP A 299 -1.20 6.40 31.16
N LYS A 300 -2.35 6.66 31.82
CA LYS A 300 -2.83 5.80 32.91
C LYS A 300 -3.16 4.38 32.48
N PRO A 301 -4.03 4.17 31.46
CA PRO A 301 -4.24 2.81 30.95
C PRO A 301 -2.97 2.19 30.36
N MET A 302 -2.05 2.95 29.75
CA MET A 302 -0.75 2.41 29.33
C MET A 302 0.06 1.85 30.49
N VAL A 303 0.18 2.57 31.60
CA VAL A 303 0.88 2.08 32.82
C VAL A 303 0.20 0.80 33.35
N THR A 304 -1.11 0.73 33.32
CA THR A 304 -1.84 -0.48 33.72
C THR A 304 -1.53 -1.65 32.76
N ALA A 305 -1.47 -1.38 31.45
CA ALA A 305 -1.18 -2.37 30.41
C ALA A 305 0.27 -2.91 30.43
N LEU A 306 1.19 -2.30 31.18
CA LEU A 306 2.52 -2.87 31.44
C LEU A 306 2.43 -4.20 32.24
N LYS A 307 1.26 -4.54 32.77
CA LYS A 307 0.98 -5.82 33.42
C LYS A 307 0.23 -6.81 32.51
N ASP A 308 0.01 -6.47 31.24
CA ASP A 308 -0.67 -7.38 30.30
C ASP A 308 0.09 -8.71 30.19
N ARG A 309 -0.63 -9.79 29.95
CA ARG A 309 -0.06 -11.14 29.82
C ARG A 309 0.84 -11.26 28.58
N ASP A 310 0.57 -10.47 27.54
CA ASP A 310 1.30 -10.52 26.28
C ASP A 310 2.52 -9.59 26.30
N ALA A 311 3.68 -10.15 26.03
CA ALA A 311 4.94 -9.40 26.01
C ALA A 311 5.00 -8.34 24.89
N ALA A 312 4.38 -8.61 23.74
CA ALA A 312 4.34 -7.63 22.64
C ALA A 312 3.53 -6.39 23.04
N VAL A 313 2.39 -6.57 23.73
CA VAL A 313 1.62 -5.44 24.26
C VAL A 313 2.48 -4.63 25.22
N ARG A 314 3.13 -5.27 26.20
CA ARG A 314 3.98 -4.58 27.19
C ARG A 314 5.13 -3.82 26.52
N SER A 315 5.80 -4.46 25.54
CA SER A 315 6.92 -3.86 24.81
C SER A 315 6.51 -2.63 24.00
N ILE A 316 5.42 -2.71 23.24
CA ILE A 316 4.93 -1.57 22.44
C ILE A 316 4.50 -0.42 23.35
N ILE A 317 3.83 -0.72 24.46
CA ILE A 317 3.41 0.31 25.43
C ILE A 317 4.60 1.02 26.05
N LEU A 318 5.73 0.34 26.31
CA LEU A 318 6.95 0.99 26.76
C LEU A 318 7.45 2.02 25.73
N HIS A 319 7.43 1.70 24.43
CA HIS A 319 7.77 2.67 23.38
C HIS A 319 6.82 3.87 23.38
N CYS A 320 5.51 3.64 23.52
CA CYS A 320 4.52 4.72 23.64
C CYS A 320 4.83 5.66 24.82
N LEU A 321 5.14 5.08 25.98
CA LEU A 321 5.50 5.86 27.18
C LEU A 321 6.78 6.66 26.98
N GLY A 322 7.74 6.11 26.21
CA GLY A 322 8.92 6.84 25.77
C GLY A 322 8.61 8.10 24.96
N ASN A 323 7.63 8.01 24.07
CA ASN A 323 7.23 9.12 23.18
C ASN A 323 6.53 10.27 23.95
N ILE A 324 5.84 9.96 25.04
CA ILE A 324 5.09 10.95 25.82
C ILE A 324 5.87 11.53 27.02
N GLY A 325 7.09 11.08 27.27
CA GLY A 325 7.87 11.40 28.49
C GLY A 325 7.88 12.90 28.85
N ALA A 326 8.18 13.76 27.87
CA ALA A 326 8.21 15.22 28.05
C ALA A 326 6.84 15.85 28.39
N LYS A 327 5.73 15.16 28.06
CA LYS A 327 4.36 15.63 28.35
C LYS A 327 3.88 15.24 29.74
N LEU A 328 4.52 14.26 30.40
CA LEU A 328 4.06 13.71 31.66
C LEU A 328 4.18 14.67 32.86
N GLN A 329 5.13 15.61 32.84
CA GLN A 329 5.33 16.62 33.89
C GLN A 329 5.23 16.03 35.32
N LYS A 330 4.20 16.39 36.08
CA LYS A 330 3.95 15.92 37.46
C LYS A 330 3.72 14.41 37.56
N ASP A 331 3.22 13.79 36.48
CA ASP A 331 2.92 12.36 36.43
C ASP A 331 4.17 11.52 36.05
N PHE A 332 5.27 12.18 35.69
CA PHE A 332 6.49 11.54 35.18
C PHE A 332 7.05 10.48 36.15
N LYS A 333 7.14 10.80 37.44
CA LYS A 333 7.70 9.89 38.43
C LYS A 333 6.92 8.58 38.59
N VAL A 334 5.59 8.64 38.42
CA VAL A 334 4.72 7.46 38.45
C VAL A 334 5.02 6.55 37.24
N VAL A 335 5.14 7.15 36.08
CA VAL A 335 5.44 6.42 34.83
C VAL A 335 6.87 5.89 34.86
N GLN A 336 7.85 6.68 35.34
CA GLN A 336 9.26 6.27 35.48
C GLN A 336 9.40 5.02 36.38
N ALA A 337 8.74 5.00 37.53
CA ALA A 337 8.76 3.85 38.42
C ALA A 337 8.15 2.59 37.78
N ALA A 338 7.06 2.75 37.00
CA ALA A 338 6.45 1.65 36.29
C ALA A 338 7.38 1.08 35.19
N VAL A 339 8.05 1.96 34.44
CA VAL A 339 9.02 1.56 33.39
C VAL A 339 10.26 0.89 34.03
N LEU A 340 10.76 1.42 35.13
CA LEU A 340 11.85 0.78 35.92
C LEU A 340 11.48 -0.63 36.38
N GLY A 341 10.23 -0.88 36.77
CA GLY A 341 9.73 -2.21 37.06
C GLY A 341 9.90 -3.21 35.90
N CYS A 342 9.71 -2.75 34.68
CA CYS A 342 9.78 -3.58 33.46
C CYS A 342 11.22 -4.00 33.09
N VAL A 343 12.27 -3.40 33.64
CA VAL A 343 13.64 -3.84 33.36
C VAL A 343 13.96 -5.24 33.95
N ASN A 344 13.08 -5.77 34.80
CA ASN A 344 13.17 -7.12 35.33
C ASN A 344 12.11 -8.06 34.74
N ASP A 345 11.46 -7.69 33.63
CA ASP A 345 10.45 -8.53 32.97
C ASP A 345 11.03 -9.88 32.54
N SER A 346 10.20 -10.91 32.55
CA SER A 346 10.59 -12.26 32.09
C SER A 346 10.99 -12.30 30.64
N ALA A 347 10.32 -11.48 29.76
CA ALA A 347 10.58 -11.39 28.33
C ALA A 347 11.72 -10.40 28.04
N LEU A 348 12.69 -10.83 27.23
CA LEU A 348 13.86 -10.01 26.90
C LEU A 348 13.46 -8.75 26.14
N GLU A 349 12.51 -8.87 25.18
CA GLU A 349 12.00 -7.74 24.40
C GLU A 349 11.38 -6.65 25.28
N VAL A 350 10.71 -7.01 26.36
CA VAL A 350 10.14 -6.04 27.31
C VAL A 350 11.23 -5.35 28.11
N ARG A 351 12.24 -6.12 28.58
CA ARG A 351 13.38 -5.53 29.29
C ARG A 351 14.15 -4.55 28.42
N LEU A 352 14.40 -4.92 27.14
CA LEU A 352 15.07 -4.04 26.16
C LEU A 352 14.27 -2.76 25.93
N ALA A 353 12.97 -2.88 25.66
CA ALA A 353 12.08 -1.74 25.46
C ALA A 353 12.05 -0.80 26.68
N ALA A 354 12.10 -1.36 27.90
CA ALA A 354 12.16 -0.56 29.13
C ALA A 354 13.46 0.27 29.19
N VAL A 355 14.61 -0.34 28.91
CA VAL A 355 15.92 0.35 28.91
C VAL A 355 15.97 1.41 27.82
N GLU A 356 15.48 1.11 26.62
CA GLU A 356 15.40 2.08 25.52
C GLU A 356 14.49 3.26 25.84
N THR A 357 13.35 3.00 26.52
CA THR A 357 12.43 4.04 26.99
C THR A 357 13.10 4.99 27.97
N LEU A 358 13.81 4.46 28.96
CA LEU A 358 14.60 5.26 29.90
C LEU A 358 15.65 6.11 29.16
N GLY A 359 16.34 5.53 28.18
CA GLY A 359 17.31 6.25 27.34
C GLY A 359 16.69 7.32 26.46
N ARG A 360 15.45 7.15 26.00
CA ARG A 360 14.72 8.11 25.17
C ARG A 360 14.37 9.36 25.95
N TRP A 361 14.07 9.25 27.22
CA TRP A 361 13.79 10.41 28.07
C TRP A 361 15.01 11.29 28.30
N GLY A 362 16.21 10.76 28.11
CA GLY A 362 17.46 11.53 28.17
C GLY A 362 17.91 11.88 29.58
N PRO A 363 19.04 12.62 29.70
CA PRO A 363 19.66 12.95 30.98
C PRO A 363 18.81 13.88 31.86
N GLU A 364 18.00 14.75 31.23
CA GLU A 364 17.19 15.74 31.95
C GLU A 364 16.05 15.11 32.78
N LEU A 365 15.55 13.96 32.34
CA LEU A 365 14.47 13.21 32.99
C LEU A 365 14.98 11.96 33.76
N SER A 366 16.29 11.76 33.83
CA SER A 366 16.91 10.62 34.49
C SER A 366 17.48 11.03 35.85
N ASP A 367 17.27 10.18 36.84
CA ASP A 367 17.85 10.33 38.18
C ASP A 367 18.90 9.25 38.48
N ASP A 368 19.51 9.31 39.67
CA ASP A 368 20.53 8.37 40.10
C ASP A 368 20.03 6.90 40.16
N GLU A 369 18.73 6.69 40.40
CA GLU A 369 18.13 5.36 40.41
C GLU A 369 18.14 4.75 39.01
N VAL A 370 17.70 5.52 37.99
CA VAL A 370 17.75 5.11 36.59
C VAL A 370 19.19 4.81 36.19
N LEU A 371 20.14 5.71 36.48
CA LEU A 371 21.54 5.53 36.11
C LEU A 371 22.13 4.27 36.69
N LYS A 372 21.96 4.03 38.02
CA LYS A 372 22.44 2.83 38.71
C LYS A 372 21.82 1.56 38.11
N LYS A 373 20.51 1.61 37.81
CA LYS A 373 19.81 0.46 37.24
C LYS A 373 20.32 0.12 35.84
N VAL A 374 20.42 1.11 34.94
CA VAL A 374 20.95 0.88 33.61
C VAL A 374 22.42 0.43 33.64
N GLU A 375 23.24 1.00 34.52
CA GLU A 375 24.63 0.58 34.71
C GLU A 375 24.73 -0.89 35.14
N SER A 376 23.86 -1.36 36.03
CA SER A 376 23.84 -2.78 36.44
C SER A 376 23.56 -3.71 35.27
N LEU A 377 22.74 -3.30 34.29
CA LEU A 377 22.37 -4.07 33.10
C LEU A 377 23.48 -4.19 32.05
N THR A 378 24.55 -3.38 32.15
CA THR A 378 25.75 -3.59 31.31
C THR A 378 26.47 -4.91 31.60
N LYS A 379 26.09 -5.60 32.68
CA LYS A 379 26.59 -6.90 33.10
C LYS A 379 25.54 -8.01 32.99
N ASP A 380 24.42 -7.75 32.27
CA ASP A 380 23.35 -8.75 32.06
C ASP A 380 23.85 -10.00 31.35
N THR A 381 23.17 -11.11 31.52
CA THR A 381 23.51 -12.39 30.87
C THR A 381 23.25 -12.32 29.34
N ALA A 382 22.22 -11.60 28.89
CA ALA A 382 21.89 -11.41 27.48
C ALA A 382 22.84 -10.37 26.86
N LYS A 383 23.44 -10.73 25.72
CA LYS A 383 24.36 -9.85 25.01
C LYS A 383 23.67 -8.57 24.54
N GLU A 384 22.48 -8.71 23.98
CA GLU A 384 21.66 -7.59 23.45
C GLU A 384 21.35 -6.59 24.59
N MET A 385 21.07 -7.08 25.80
CA MET A 385 20.83 -6.22 26.94
C MET A 385 22.09 -5.46 27.37
N ARG A 386 23.27 -6.12 27.39
CA ARG A 386 24.53 -5.44 27.72
C ARG A 386 24.84 -4.30 26.74
N GLU A 387 24.64 -4.55 25.42
CA GLU A 387 24.92 -3.57 24.35
C GLU A 387 23.93 -2.39 24.41
N THR A 388 22.64 -2.68 24.60
CA THR A 388 21.61 -1.65 24.76
C THR A 388 21.84 -0.81 26.00
N ALA A 389 22.10 -1.45 27.14
CA ALA A 389 22.36 -0.75 28.40
C ALA A 389 23.62 0.15 28.31
N ALA A 390 24.70 -0.32 27.67
CA ALA A 390 25.91 0.47 27.49
C ALA A 390 25.64 1.70 26.61
N THR A 391 24.87 1.53 25.53
CA THR A 391 24.47 2.62 24.62
C THR A 391 23.62 3.66 25.35
N VAL A 392 22.59 3.20 26.08
CA VAL A 392 21.69 4.05 26.84
C VAL A 392 22.45 4.78 27.96
N LEU A 393 23.31 4.09 28.69
CA LEU A 393 24.12 4.69 29.77
C LEU A 393 25.01 5.82 29.24
N LYS A 394 25.61 5.62 28.06
CA LYS A 394 26.40 6.68 27.42
C LYS A 394 25.55 7.90 27.11
N ARG A 395 24.32 7.72 26.59
CA ARG A 395 23.37 8.80 26.31
C ARG A 395 22.95 9.54 27.58
N LEU A 396 22.62 8.79 28.65
CA LEU A 396 22.18 9.38 29.92
C LEU A 396 23.29 10.15 30.67
N LYS A 397 24.56 9.77 30.44
CA LYS A 397 25.73 10.48 31.01
C LYS A 397 26.25 11.61 30.11
N SER A 398 25.74 11.77 28.88
CA SER A 398 26.13 12.88 28.02
C SER A 398 25.51 14.18 28.51
N THR A 399 26.32 15.21 28.70
CA THR A 399 25.85 16.56 28.98
C THR A 399 24.99 17.05 27.80
N PRO A 400 23.83 17.70 28.04
CA PRO A 400 23.09 18.33 26.95
C PRO A 400 24.02 19.22 26.16
N SER A 401 24.14 19.03 24.86
CA SER A 401 24.78 20.00 23.98
C SER A 401 23.91 21.27 24.01
N ASN A 402 24.46 22.34 24.56
CA ASN A 402 23.89 23.71 24.54
C ASN A 402 23.50 24.11 23.11
#